data_4ec3cb7c704fcfb1d8b1a2a39f958bc3
#
_entry.id   4ec3cb7c704fcfb1d8b1a2a39f958bc3
#
_cell.length_a   1.000
_cell.length_b   1.000
_cell.length_c   1.000
_cell.angle_alpha   90.00
_cell.angle_beta   90.00
_cell.angle_gamma   90.00
#
_symmetry.space_group_name_H-M   'P 1'
#
loop_
_entity.id
_entity.type
_entity.pdbx_description
1 polymer ?
#
loop_
_entity_poly.entity_id
_entity_poly.type
_entity_poly.pdbx_seq_one_letter_code
_entity_poly.pdbx_strand_id
1 'polypeptide(L)'
;MIKPGPVFTRPRTPAAKCLHLVRLNPIITRSELVEATGLSQPTITRATTSLLNAGLIQERTDLTQSRGRGRPTVPLEAADNDWALGGISVGTKQTYIGLYDTKGRTLSEEELTTPVANLSEDDFLEHIMAGINRMMTSLNHRLVSLGVTTSGTVDDNGLVTAENLNWHGVDIAERLRFQFGVPVVVSSAIPAILGSETQAAEIGTSERVLVLFADDSIGSALSVEDEVSPIIPVPATHSELLGHGTSEHLLATQHILEAVRHEGVEAASLADAAQAADSHPAVRAILDERARQLGAITAELVKAHSPATVVIAGGAFTDDPKAPKQFAATVRASAGEELQLRMIPGHKEIVRAVARTVATDQLLRQPLDLGRSLQHA
;
A
#
# COMPACT_ATOMS: atom_id res chain seq x y z
N MET A 1 5.53 -0.43 24.62
CA MET A 1 5.10 -1.34 23.56
C MET A 1 3.99 -0.63 22.79
N ILE A 2 4.24 -0.17 21.57
CA ILE A 2 3.25 0.51 20.73
C ILE A 2 2.24 -0.57 20.32
N LYS A 3 0.97 -0.46 20.77
CA LYS A 3 -0.08 -1.37 20.28
C LYS A 3 -0.16 -1.23 18.77
N PRO A 4 -0.13 -2.32 17.99
CA PRO A 4 -0.40 -2.26 16.58
C PRO A 4 -1.84 -1.74 16.40
N GLY A 5 -1.95 -0.45 16.11
CA GLY A 5 -3.23 0.13 15.67
C GLY A 5 -3.50 -0.24 14.23
N PRO A 6 -4.68 0.07 13.67
CA PRO A 6 -4.97 -0.16 12.27
C PRO A 6 -3.88 0.48 11.41
N VAL A 7 -3.31 -0.30 10.51
CA VAL A 7 -2.30 0.13 9.54
C VAL A 7 -2.99 1.02 8.51
N PHE A 8 -2.27 2.06 8.04
CA PHE A 8 -2.76 3.02 7.02
C PHE A 8 -3.92 3.93 7.44
N THR A 9 -4.13 4.15 8.73
CA THR A 9 -5.06 5.20 9.18
C THR A 9 -4.54 6.57 8.79
N ARG A 10 -5.46 7.49 8.48
CA ARG A 10 -5.12 8.91 8.28
C ARG A 10 -4.52 9.51 9.56
N PRO A 11 -3.70 10.57 9.44
CA PRO A 11 -3.11 11.25 10.60
C PRO A 11 -4.18 11.75 11.58
N ARG A 12 -4.21 11.22 12.81
CA ARG A 12 -5.21 11.59 13.83
C ARG A 12 -4.69 12.61 14.85
N THR A 13 -3.42 12.48 15.25
CA THR A 13 -2.84 13.40 16.23
C THR A 13 -2.46 14.73 15.61
N PRO A 14 -2.46 15.84 16.38
CA PRO A 14 -2.04 17.14 15.85
C PRO A 14 -0.64 17.14 15.21
N ALA A 15 0.33 16.42 15.81
CA ALA A 15 1.67 16.29 15.25
C ALA A 15 1.68 15.50 13.94
N ALA A 16 0.91 14.40 13.87
CA ALA A 16 0.78 13.60 12.66
C ALA A 16 0.13 14.41 11.52
N LYS A 17 -0.94 15.16 11.80
CA LYS A 17 -1.59 16.05 10.82
C LYS A 17 -0.65 17.14 10.31
N CYS A 18 0.11 17.77 11.20
CA CYS A 18 1.10 18.77 10.81
C CYS A 18 2.21 18.17 9.95
N LEU A 19 2.80 17.04 10.35
CA LEU A 19 3.85 16.37 9.58
C LEU A 19 3.36 15.95 8.19
N HIS A 20 2.16 15.40 8.11
CA HIS A 20 1.56 15.00 6.83
C HIS A 20 1.45 16.20 5.87
N LEU A 21 0.90 17.32 6.31
CA LEU A 21 0.79 18.53 5.50
C LEU A 21 2.14 19.14 5.12
N VAL A 22 3.11 19.14 6.05
CA VAL A 22 4.47 19.59 5.76
C VAL A 22 5.16 18.71 4.70
N ARG A 23 4.86 17.41 4.65
CA ARG A 23 5.41 16.51 3.63
C ARG A 23 4.76 16.68 2.25
N LEU A 24 3.47 16.98 2.21
CA LEU A 24 2.74 17.22 0.96
C LEU A 24 3.06 18.59 0.34
N ASN A 25 3.46 19.55 1.15
CA ASN A 25 3.75 20.90 0.71
C ASN A 25 5.25 21.21 0.88
N PRO A 26 5.96 21.63 -0.18
CA PRO A 26 7.38 21.97 -0.08
C PRO A 26 7.67 22.98 1.03
N ILE A 27 6.76 23.94 1.22
CA ILE A 27 6.81 24.98 2.23
C ILE A 27 5.40 25.26 2.71
N ILE A 28 5.20 25.33 4.03
CA ILE A 28 3.91 25.63 4.64
C ILE A 28 4.11 26.46 5.92
N THR A 29 3.19 27.38 6.20
CA THR A 29 3.21 28.19 7.41
C THR A 29 2.31 27.64 8.50
N ARG A 30 2.53 28.04 9.76
CA ARG A 30 1.63 27.67 10.87
C ARG A 30 0.19 28.15 10.67
N SER A 31 0.00 29.28 9.98
CA SER A 31 -1.34 29.79 9.66
C SER A 31 -2.06 28.90 8.65
N GLU A 32 -1.37 28.44 7.61
CA GLU A 32 -1.90 27.48 6.63
C GLU A 32 -2.19 26.12 7.29
N LEU A 33 -1.34 25.68 8.25
CA LEU A 33 -1.63 24.47 9.03
C LEU A 33 -2.90 24.61 9.88
N VAL A 34 -3.16 25.79 10.48
CA VAL A 34 -4.41 26.08 11.20
C VAL A 34 -5.60 25.97 10.25
N GLU A 35 -5.54 26.58 9.09
CA GLU A 35 -6.59 26.58 8.09
C GLU A 35 -6.88 25.16 7.56
N ALA A 36 -5.83 24.44 7.16
CA ALA A 36 -5.98 23.10 6.60
C ALA A 36 -6.41 22.04 7.61
N THR A 37 -6.03 22.16 8.89
CA THR A 37 -6.37 21.16 9.92
C THR A 37 -7.62 21.48 10.72
N GLY A 38 -8.05 22.74 10.74
CA GLY A 38 -9.10 23.24 11.63
C GLY A 38 -8.70 23.28 13.12
N LEU A 39 -7.43 23.03 13.45
CA LEU A 39 -6.93 23.02 14.83
C LEU A 39 -6.61 24.44 15.31
N SER A 40 -6.67 24.65 16.63
CA SER A 40 -6.35 25.96 17.22
C SER A 40 -4.87 26.32 17.05
N GLN A 41 -4.56 27.62 16.94
CA GLN A 41 -3.19 28.14 16.87
C GLN A 41 -2.26 27.63 17.99
N PRO A 42 -2.67 27.56 19.29
CA PRO A 42 -1.84 26.97 20.33
C PRO A 42 -1.56 25.48 20.12
N THR A 43 -2.51 24.73 19.56
CA THR A 43 -2.34 23.31 19.25
C THR A 43 -1.32 23.10 18.13
N ILE A 44 -1.43 23.89 17.05
CA ILE A 44 -0.45 23.85 15.94
C ILE A 44 0.94 24.26 16.44
N THR A 45 1.04 25.31 17.26
CA THR A 45 2.34 25.74 17.81
C THR A 45 3.00 24.63 18.63
N ARG A 46 2.25 23.95 19.50
CA ARG A 46 2.78 22.81 20.30
C ARG A 46 3.19 21.64 19.39
N ALA A 47 2.35 21.27 18.45
CA ALA A 47 2.62 20.17 17.51
C ALA A 47 3.87 20.44 16.67
N THR A 48 3.99 21.62 16.06
CA THR A 48 5.16 22.01 15.26
C THR A 48 6.43 22.14 16.10
N THR A 49 6.35 22.66 17.34
CA THR A 49 7.50 22.69 18.25
C THR A 49 8.00 21.29 18.59
N SER A 50 7.08 20.35 18.85
CA SER A 50 7.46 18.95 19.11
C SER A 50 8.11 18.29 17.89
N LEU A 51 7.62 18.56 16.68
CA LEU A 51 8.20 18.05 15.43
C LEU A 51 9.58 18.66 15.13
N LEU A 52 9.77 19.96 15.42
CA LEU A 52 11.08 20.64 15.33
C LEU A 52 12.09 20.00 16.29
N ASN A 53 11.69 19.76 17.54
CA ASN A 53 12.55 19.12 18.54
C ASN A 53 12.88 17.67 18.20
N ALA A 54 11.99 16.99 17.48
CA ALA A 54 12.23 15.64 16.97
C ALA A 54 13.06 15.61 15.68
N GLY A 55 13.42 16.76 15.10
CA GLY A 55 14.17 16.84 13.84
C GLY A 55 13.41 16.37 12.61
N LEU A 56 12.07 16.37 12.66
CA LEU A 56 11.21 15.93 11.56
C LEU A 56 10.81 17.06 10.61
N ILE A 57 10.81 18.28 11.12
CA ILE A 57 10.57 19.50 10.34
C ILE A 57 11.62 20.56 10.71
N GLN A 58 11.79 21.55 9.86
CA GLN A 58 12.67 22.68 10.11
C GLN A 58 12.04 24.01 9.72
N GLU A 59 12.54 25.11 10.32
CA GLU A 59 12.13 26.47 10.00
C GLU A 59 12.99 27.03 8.87
N ARG A 60 12.36 27.59 7.85
CA ARG A 60 13.02 28.29 6.73
C ARG A 60 13.09 29.79 7.02
N THR A 61 14.01 30.16 7.90
CA THR A 61 14.24 31.54 8.26
C THR A 61 14.71 32.41 7.10
N ASP A 62 15.38 31.80 6.12
CA ASP A 62 15.82 32.41 4.85
C ASP A 62 14.64 32.82 3.96
N LEU A 63 13.48 32.20 4.11
CA LEU A 63 12.25 32.49 3.38
C LEU A 63 11.24 33.31 4.19
N THR A 64 11.67 33.90 5.30
CA THR A 64 10.80 34.69 6.17
C THR A 64 10.22 35.90 5.41
N GLN A 65 8.89 35.97 5.36
CA GLN A 65 8.20 37.10 4.74
C GLN A 65 7.67 38.06 5.78
N SER A 66 8.06 39.32 5.68
CA SER A 66 7.45 40.43 6.46
C SER A 66 6.33 41.06 5.62
N ARG A 67 5.08 40.70 5.89
CA ARG A 67 3.90 41.32 5.27
C ARG A 67 3.36 42.43 6.17
N GLY A 68 3.98 43.63 6.17
CA GLY A 68 3.46 44.79 6.87
C GLY A 68 3.57 44.74 8.42
N ARG A 69 2.61 45.37 9.16
CA ARG A 69 2.55 45.34 10.62
C ARG A 69 2.16 43.97 11.15
N GLY A 70 3.11 43.20 11.65
CA GLY A 70 2.90 41.90 12.27
C GLY A 70 4.21 41.14 12.50
N ARG A 71 4.16 40.08 13.32
CA ARG A 71 5.33 39.20 13.50
C ARG A 71 5.62 38.49 12.15
N PRO A 72 6.88 38.49 11.69
CA PRO A 72 7.25 37.80 10.46
C PRO A 72 6.81 36.33 10.50
N THR A 73 6.27 35.83 9.39
CA THR A 73 5.87 34.43 9.27
C THR A 73 7.06 33.62 8.82
N VAL A 74 7.48 32.66 9.65
CA VAL A 74 8.56 31.72 9.33
C VAL A 74 7.93 30.45 8.74
N PRO A 75 8.24 30.11 7.50
CA PRO A 75 7.76 28.89 6.87
C PRO A 75 8.42 27.64 7.47
N LEU A 76 7.73 26.51 7.33
CA LEU A 76 8.16 25.18 7.74
C LEU A 76 8.33 24.28 6.52
N GLU A 77 9.30 23.39 6.58
CA GLU A 77 9.46 22.29 5.61
C GLU A 77 9.84 20.99 6.32
N ALA A 78 9.71 19.85 5.64
CA ALA A 78 10.21 18.57 6.15
C ALA A 78 11.75 18.62 6.23
N ALA A 79 12.29 18.27 7.40
CA ALA A 79 13.74 18.28 7.61
C ALA A 79 14.43 17.14 6.85
N ASP A 80 15.66 17.38 6.42
CA ASP A 80 16.57 16.30 6.02
C ASP A 80 17.23 15.76 7.30
N ASN A 81 17.19 14.45 7.49
CA ASN A 81 17.78 13.73 8.60
C ASN A 81 18.40 12.41 8.13
N ASP A 82 19.07 11.71 9.03
CA ASP A 82 19.75 10.45 8.77
C ASP A 82 18.85 9.21 8.96
N TRP A 83 17.53 9.36 8.95
CA TRP A 83 16.61 8.25 9.14
C TRP A 83 16.34 7.51 7.84
N ALA A 84 16.41 6.18 7.91
CA ALA A 84 15.94 5.28 6.87
C ALA A 84 14.70 4.50 7.38
N LEU A 85 13.67 4.50 6.58
CA LEU A 85 12.43 3.76 6.78
C LEU A 85 12.45 2.59 5.80
N GLY A 86 12.42 1.36 6.27
CA GLY A 86 12.45 0.18 5.40
C GLY A 86 11.05 -0.30 5.05
N GLY A 87 10.83 -0.60 3.77
CA GLY A 87 9.59 -1.19 3.26
C GLY A 87 9.89 -2.46 2.47
N ILE A 88 9.18 -3.53 2.81
CA ILE A 88 9.35 -4.84 2.20
C ILE A 88 8.00 -5.25 1.59
N SER A 89 8.00 -5.61 0.32
CA SER A 89 6.83 -6.19 -0.34
C SER A 89 7.14 -7.62 -0.78
N VAL A 90 6.51 -8.58 -0.10
CA VAL A 90 6.73 -10.01 -0.32
C VAL A 90 5.82 -10.49 -1.45
N GLY A 91 6.41 -10.93 -2.54
CA GLY A 91 5.73 -11.58 -3.65
C GLY A 91 6.07 -13.07 -3.73
N THR A 92 5.40 -13.80 -4.61
CA THR A 92 5.56 -15.25 -4.77
C THR A 92 6.93 -15.66 -5.32
N LYS A 93 7.50 -14.85 -6.19
CA LYS A 93 8.78 -15.13 -6.90
C LYS A 93 9.89 -14.15 -6.54
N GLN A 94 9.53 -12.95 -6.15
CA GLN A 94 10.45 -11.85 -5.85
C GLN A 94 9.97 -11.09 -4.64
N THR A 95 10.91 -10.63 -3.83
CA THR A 95 10.65 -9.71 -2.73
C THR A 95 11.36 -8.39 -3.01
N TYR A 96 10.60 -7.31 -2.99
CA TYR A 96 11.13 -5.97 -3.11
C TYR A 96 11.44 -5.38 -1.74
N ILE A 97 12.61 -4.75 -1.61
CA ILE A 97 13.04 -3.99 -0.44
C ILE A 97 13.32 -2.56 -0.88
N GLY A 98 12.70 -1.59 -0.24
CA GLY A 98 12.97 -0.17 -0.42
C GLY A 98 13.36 0.50 0.89
N LEU A 99 14.39 1.34 0.86
CA LEU A 99 14.76 2.23 1.96
C LEU A 99 14.38 3.67 1.57
N TYR A 100 13.69 4.35 2.46
CA TYR A 100 13.12 5.68 2.20
C TYR A 100 13.54 6.66 3.28
N ASP A 101 13.69 7.93 2.92
CA ASP A 101 13.82 9.01 3.88
C ASP A 101 12.47 9.41 4.50
N THR A 102 12.48 10.33 5.47
CA THR A 102 11.26 10.83 6.13
C THR A 102 10.34 11.62 5.20
N LYS A 103 10.81 12.05 4.04
CA LYS A 103 10.00 12.67 2.97
C LYS A 103 9.37 11.63 2.05
N GLY A 104 9.75 10.35 2.17
CA GLY A 104 9.29 9.26 1.31
C GLY A 104 10.07 9.12 -0.01
N ARG A 105 11.23 9.78 -0.14
CA ARG A 105 12.12 9.61 -1.30
C ARG A 105 12.91 8.31 -1.14
N THR A 106 13.10 7.58 -2.23
CA THR A 106 13.87 6.34 -2.24
C THR A 106 15.35 6.65 -2.03
N LEU A 107 15.96 6.09 -0.99
CA LEU A 107 17.38 6.13 -0.69
C LEU A 107 18.11 4.98 -1.39
N SER A 108 17.53 3.79 -1.36
CA SER A 108 18.02 2.57 -2.00
C SER A 108 16.87 1.61 -2.25
N GLU A 109 16.97 0.79 -3.29
CA GLU A 109 15.98 -0.26 -3.57
C GLU A 109 16.66 -1.51 -4.14
N GLU A 110 16.10 -2.68 -3.85
CA GLU A 110 16.58 -3.96 -4.35
C GLU A 110 15.40 -4.93 -4.55
N GLU A 111 15.46 -5.72 -5.63
CA GLU A 111 14.57 -6.87 -5.85
C GLU A 111 15.37 -8.16 -5.63
N LEU A 112 14.93 -8.96 -4.65
CA LEU A 112 15.52 -10.27 -4.36
C LEU A 112 14.70 -11.37 -5.02
N THR A 113 15.36 -12.29 -5.69
CA THR A 113 14.69 -13.50 -6.18
C THR A 113 14.45 -14.43 -5.00
N THR A 114 13.20 -14.55 -4.60
CA THR A 114 12.77 -15.34 -3.44
C THR A 114 11.55 -16.18 -3.85
N PRO A 115 11.74 -17.43 -4.29
CA PRO A 115 10.62 -18.33 -4.51
C PRO A 115 10.04 -18.78 -3.15
N VAL A 116 9.29 -17.87 -2.51
CA VAL A 116 8.91 -17.94 -1.09
C VAL A 116 8.24 -19.25 -0.71
N ALA A 117 7.32 -19.74 -1.54
CA ALA A 117 6.64 -21.02 -1.28
C ALA A 117 7.57 -22.25 -1.21
N ASN A 118 8.79 -22.13 -1.73
CA ASN A 118 9.81 -23.20 -1.76
C ASN A 118 10.92 -22.99 -0.72
N LEU A 119 10.89 -21.90 0.04
CA LEU A 119 11.85 -21.59 1.09
C LEU A 119 11.25 -21.93 2.46
N SER A 120 12.10 -22.31 3.41
CA SER A 120 11.69 -22.27 4.81
C SER A 120 11.51 -20.82 5.27
N GLU A 121 10.73 -20.61 6.32
CA GLU A 121 10.55 -19.28 6.91
C GLU A 121 11.89 -18.65 7.34
N ASP A 122 12.77 -19.46 7.93
CA ASP A 122 14.11 -19.03 8.36
C ASP A 122 14.98 -18.62 7.18
N ASP A 123 15.05 -19.44 6.12
CA ASP A 123 15.83 -19.12 4.92
C ASP A 123 15.32 -17.83 4.25
N PHE A 124 14.00 -17.66 4.17
CA PHE A 124 13.40 -16.44 3.63
C PHE A 124 13.82 -15.22 4.45
N LEU A 125 13.67 -15.29 5.78
CA LEU A 125 14.00 -14.17 6.67
C LEU A 125 15.50 -13.85 6.66
N GLU A 126 16.39 -14.85 6.59
CA GLU A 126 17.83 -14.65 6.44
C GLU A 126 18.16 -13.88 5.14
N HIS A 127 17.51 -14.24 4.02
CA HIS A 127 17.70 -13.51 2.75
C HIS A 127 17.28 -12.04 2.87
N ILE A 128 16.13 -11.77 3.50
CA ILE A 128 15.64 -10.41 3.69
C ILE A 128 16.57 -9.61 4.61
N MET A 129 16.96 -10.19 5.74
CA MET A 129 17.88 -9.54 6.69
C MET A 129 19.23 -9.23 6.06
N ALA A 130 19.78 -10.15 5.27
CA ALA A 130 21.02 -9.95 4.53
C ALA A 130 20.88 -8.81 3.49
N GLY A 131 19.77 -8.76 2.77
CA GLY A 131 19.44 -7.69 1.83
C GLY A 131 19.42 -6.31 2.51
N ILE A 132 18.66 -6.17 3.59
CA ILE A 132 18.57 -4.92 4.35
C ILE A 132 19.95 -4.49 4.86
N ASN A 133 20.71 -5.40 5.48
CA ASN A 133 22.06 -5.11 6.00
C ASN A 133 22.99 -4.62 4.90
N ARG A 134 22.99 -5.28 3.73
CA ARG A 134 23.79 -4.88 2.57
C ARG A 134 23.43 -3.47 2.10
N MET A 135 22.14 -3.18 1.98
CA MET A 135 21.67 -1.86 1.56
C MET A 135 22.03 -0.78 2.59
N MET A 136 21.85 -1.04 3.88
CA MET A 136 22.19 -0.10 4.95
C MET A 136 23.70 0.18 5.04
N THR A 137 24.56 -0.78 4.74
CA THR A 137 26.03 -0.59 4.75
C THR A 137 26.49 0.48 3.74
N SER A 138 25.75 0.67 2.65
CA SER A 138 26.06 1.68 1.63
C SER A 138 25.50 3.07 1.94
N LEU A 139 24.67 3.19 2.98
CA LEU A 139 23.97 4.43 3.33
C LEU A 139 24.52 5.00 4.64
N ASN A 140 24.71 6.32 4.66
CA ASN A 140 25.00 7.04 5.91
C ASN A 140 23.70 7.41 6.64
N HIS A 141 22.86 6.39 6.90
CA HIS A 141 21.55 6.52 7.53
C HIS A 141 21.40 5.45 8.61
N ARG A 142 20.48 5.70 9.53
CA ARG A 142 20.07 4.77 10.59
C ARG A 142 18.68 4.22 10.28
N LEU A 143 18.55 2.90 10.26
CA LEU A 143 17.24 2.26 10.15
C LEU A 143 16.41 2.57 11.41
N VAL A 144 15.19 3.08 11.24
CA VAL A 144 14.33 3.52 12.36
C VAL A 144 13.01 2.78 12.45
N SER A 145 12.55 2.19 11.37
CA SER A 145 11.36 1.32 11.34
C SER A 145 11.38 0.42 10.12
N LEU A 146 10.64 -0.68 10.20
CA LEU A 146 10.38 -1.57 9.08
C LEU A 146 8.87 -1.76 8.89
N GLY A 147 8.44 -1.77 7.64
CA GLY A 147 7.12 -2.19 7.24
C GLY A 147 7.20 -3.36 6.27
N VAL A 148 6.34 -4.36 6.46
CA VAL A 148 6.25 -5.54 5.59
C VAL A 148 4.84 -5.65 5.04
N THR A 149 4.72 -5.88 3.76
CA THR A 149 3.45 -6.27 3.13
C THR A 149 3.59 -7.62 2.47
N THR A 150 2.52 -8.40 2.53
CA THR A 150 2.45 -9.75 1.99
C THR A 150 1.08 -10.02 1.39
N SER A 151 0.97 -11.03 0.55
CA SER A 151 -0.31 -11.58 0.15
C SER A 151 -0.98 -12.30 1.34
N GLY A 152 -2.25 -12.59 1.21
CA GLY A 152 -3.02 -13.27 2.26
C GLY A 152 -3.52 -12.33 3.36
N THR A 153 -3.72 -12.88 4.54
CA THR A 153 -4.29 -12.19 5.70
C THR A 153 -3.26 -12.04 6.83
N VAL A 154 -3.40 -10.97 7.59
CA VAL A 154 -2.63 -10.72 8.81
C VAL A 154 -3.64 -10.61 9.95
N ASP A 155 -3.48 -11.42 10.98
CA ASP A 155 -4.37 -11.41 12.14
C ASP A 155 -4.04 -10.27 13.15
N ASP A 156 -4.85 -10.15 14.21
CA ASP A 156 -4.67 -9.13 15.25
C ASP A 156 -3.35 -9.27 16.04
N ASN A 157 -2.70 -10.41 15.98
CA ASN A 157 -1.39 -10.66 16.58
C ASN A 157 -0.23 -10.34 15.62
N GLY A 158 -0.54 -10.08 14.35
CA GLY A 158 0.45 -9.82 13.30
C GLY A 158 0.96 -11.10 12.61
N LEU A 159 0.30 -12.24 12.83
CA LEU A 159 0.64 -13.50 12.17
C LEU A 159 0.08 -13.54 10.75
N VAL A 160 0.92 -13.98 9.83
CA VAL A 160 0.61 -14.03 8.40
C VAL A 160 0.15 -15.41 7.99
N THR A 161 -1.00 -15.47 7.29
CA THR A 161 -1.47 -16.66 6.58
C THR A 161 -1.66 -16.34 5.10
N ALA A 162 -0.89 -17.02 4.23
CA ALA A 162 -0.88 -16.80 2.80
C ALA A 162 -0.62 -18.13 2.08
N GLU A 163 -1.65 -18.74 1.50
CA GLU A 163 -1.56 -20.04 0.85
C GLU A 163 -0.58 -20.04 -0.33
N ASN A 164 -0.59 -18.99 -1.15
CA ASN A 164 0.32 -18.83 -2.29
C ASN A 164 1.80 -18.64 -1.89
N LEU A 165 2.09 -18.40 -0.61
CA LEU A 165 3.43 -18.35 -0.04
C LEU A 165 3.76 -19.60 0.80
N ASN A 166 2.81 -20.51 0.98
CA ASN A 166 2.90 -21.66 1.89
C ASN A 166 3.14 -21.25 3.36
N TRP A 167 2.55 -20.12 3.78
CA TRP A 167 2.67 -19.56 5.13
C TRP A 167 1.39 -19.76 5.93
N HIS A 168 1.54 -20.29 7.16
CA HIS A 168 0.44 -20.60 8.06
C HIS A 168 0.74 -20.08 9.48
N GLY A 169 0.35 -18.83 9.76
CA GLY A 169 0.56 -18.21 11.08
C GLY A 169 2.02 -17.80 11.33
N VAL A 170 2.72 -17.29 10.31
CA VAL A 170 4.14 -16.91 10.37
C VAL A 170 4.31 -15.55 11.06
N ASP A 171 5.19 -15.46 12.07
CA ASP A 171 5.55 -14.21 12.75
C ASP A 171 6.84 -13.59 12.16
N ILE A 172 6.66 -12.84 11.08
CA ILE A 172 7.75 -12.09 10.46
C ILE A 172 8.23 -10.93 11.35
N ALA A 173 7.31 -10.32 12.07
CA ALA A 173 7.59 -9.09 12.80
C ALA A 173 8.52 -9.33 13.99
N GLU A 174 8.38 -10.44 14.71
CA GLU A 174 9.21 -10.75 15.88
C GLU A 174 10.68 -10.90 15.47
N ARG A 175 10.93 -11.67 14.41
CA ARG A 175 12.30 -11.94 13.91
C ARG A 175 13.00 -10.66 13.44
N LEU A 176 12.30 -9.83 12.67
CA LEU A 176 12.85 -8.56 12.19
C LEU A 176 13.06 -7.56 13.33
N ARG A 177 12.15 -7.49 14.33
CA ARG A 177 12.35 -6.65 15.52
C ARG A 177 13.57 -7.09 16.32
N PHE A 178 13.75 -8.40 16.50
CA PHE A 178 14.91 -8.94 17.21
C PHE A 178 16.22 -8.59 16.50
N GLN A 179 16.28 -8.74 15.17
CA GLN A 179 17.48 -8.49 14.39
C GLN A 179 17.87 -7.02 14.33
N PHE A 180 16.91 -6.13 14.13
CA PHE A 180 17.20 -4.72 13.83
C PHE A 180 16.96 -3.78 15.01
N GLY A 181 16.32 -4.22 16.07
CA GLY A 181 16.01 -3.39 17.24
C GLY A 181 15.03 -2.24 16.95
N VAL A 182 14.29 -2.30 15.83
CA VAL A 182 13.37 -1.25 15.41
C VAL A 182 11.91 -1.74 15.41
N PRO A 183 10.93 -0.84 15.50
CA PRO A 183 9.53 -1.20 15.32
C PRO A 183 9.28 -1.81 13.94
N VAL A 184 8.46 -2.86 13.90
CA VAL A 184 8.06 -3.55 12.66
C VAL A 184 6.53 -3.60 12.58
N VAL A 185 6.00 -3.23 11.43
CA VAL A 185 4.58 -3.31 11.07
C VAL A 185 4.41 -4.31 9.94
N VAL A 186 3.44 -5.22 10.07
CA VAL A 186 3.09 -6.17 9.00
C VAL A 186 1.65 -5.92 8.56
N SER A 187 1.42 -5.95 7.26
CA SER A 187 0.10 -5.75 6.66
C SER A 187 -0.11 -6.65 5.45
N SER A 188 -1.37 -6.90 5.13
CA SER A 188 -1.73 -7.36 3.80
C SER A 188 -1.43 -6.29 2.74
N ALA A 189 -1.06 -6.71 1.53
CA ALA A 189 -0.74 -5.80 0.43
C ALA A 189 -1.94 -4.96 -0.03
N ILE A 190 -3.16 -5.50 0.05
CA ILE A 190 -4.36 -4.83 -0.48
C ILE A 190 -4.73 -3.57 0.31
N PRO A 191 -4.80 -3.58 1.66
CA PRO A 191 -4.90 -2.36 2.45
C PRO A 191 -3.77 -1.37 2.18
N ALA A 192 -2.54 -1.85 1.90
CA ALA A 192 -1.41 -0.97 1.59
C ALA A 192 -1.55 -0.26 0.24
N ILE A 193 -2.16 -0.90 -0.77
CA ILE A 193 -2.51 -0.24 -2.04
C ILE A 193 -3.45 0.95 -1.76
N LEU A 194 -4.49 0.73 -0.98
CA LEU A 194 -5.42 1.79 -0.61
C LEU A 194 -4.74 2.85 0.29
N GLY A 195 -3.85 2.42 1.18
CA GLY A 195 -3.02 3.31 2.01
C GLY A 195 -2.17 4.27 1.18
N SER A 196 -1.66 3.84 0.01
CA SER A 196 -0.89 4.72 -0.88
C SER A 196 -1.73 5.89 -1.40
N GLU A 197 -3.00 5.65 -1.64
CA GLU A 197 -3.95 6.67 -2.06
C GLU A 197 -4.28 7.64 -0.94
N THR A 198 -4.52 7.12 0.26
CA THR A 198 -4.85 7.94 1.44
C THR A 198 -3.66 8.77 1.93
N GLN A 199 -2.44 8.26 1.81
CA GLN A 199 -1.21 8.98 2.15
C GLN A 199 -0.86 10.11 1.17
N ALA A 200 -1.34 10.03 -0.06
CA ALA A 200 -1.19 11.08 -1.08
C ALA A 200 -2.30 12.13 -1.03
N ALA A 201 -3.43 11.84 -0.37
CA ALA A 201 -4.58 12.73 -0.32
C ALA A 201 -4.42 13.83 0.74
N GLU A 202 -5.02 15.00 0.47
CA GLU A 202 -5.12 16.10 1.42
C GLU A 202 -5.99 15.72 2.63
N ILE A 203 -5.75 16.38 3.77
CA ILE A 203 -6.57 16.20 4.98
C ILE A 203 -7.97 16.76 4.72
N GLY A 204 -9.00 16.00 5.07
CA GLY A 204 -10.40 16.44 4.98
C GLY A 204 -11.18 15.91 3.78
N THR A 205 -10.56 15.18 2.86
CA THR A 205 -11.30 14.44 1.83
C THR A 205 -11.90 13.19 2.46
N SER A 206 -13.21 13.17 2.69
CA SER A 206 -13.93 12.03 3.29
C SER A 206 -14.47 11.05 2.25
N GLU A 207 -13.98 11.10 1.03
CA GLU A 207 -14.44 10.20 -0.03
C GLU A 207 -14.08 8.75 0.27
N ARG A 208 -15.08 7.87 0.12
CA ARG A 208 -14.86 6.42 0.20
C ARG A 208 -14.16 5.94 -1.05
N VAL A 209 -13.04 5.27 -0.88
CA VAL A 209 -12.29 4.65 -1.98
C VAL A 209 -12.30 3.15 -1.78
N LEU A 210 -12.71 2.42 -2.82
CA LEU A 210 -12.64 0.97 -2.89
C LEU A 210 -11.43 0.57 -3.74
N VAL A 211 -10.65 -0.40 -3.28
CA VAL A 211 -9.64 -1.07 -4.09
C VAL A 211 -10.10 -2.48 -4.40
N LEU A 212 -9.97 -2.89 -5.66
CA LEU A 212 -9.97 -4.30 -6.09
C LEU A 212 -8.60 -4.65 -6.64
N PHE A 213 -7.97 -5.63 -6.03
CA PHE A 213 -6.73 -6.23 -6.52
C PHE A 213 -7.02 -7.60 -7.13
N ALA A 214 -6.48 -7.86 -8.32
CA ALA A 214 -6.63 -9.14 -9.02
C ALA A 214 -5.35 -9.54 -9.75
N ASP A 215 -4.69 -10.56 -9.21
CA ASP A 215 -3.45 -11.14 -9.73
C ASP A 215 -3.39 -12.63 -9.33
N ASP A 216 -2.28 -13.10 -8.74
CA ASP A 216 -2.15 -14.42 -8.12
C ASP A 216 -3.10 -14.59 -6.92
N SER A 217 -3.54 -13.51 -6.33
CA SER A 217 -4.60 -13.45 -5.33
C SER A 217 -5.65 -12.40 -5.70
N ILE A 218 -6.86 -12.58 -5.19
CA ILE A 218 -7.96 -11.62 -5.35
C ILE A 218 -8.31 -11.06 -3.98
N GLY A 219 -8.56 -9.77 -3.91
CA GLY A 219 -9.04 -9.18 -2.67
C GLY A 219 -9.43 -7.72 -2.83
N SER A 220 -10.11 -7.20 -1.83
CA SER A 220 -10.59 -5.83 -1.81
C SER A 220 -10.37 -5.16 -0.45
N ALA A 221 -10.30 -3.84 -0.47
CA ALA A 221 -10.23 -3.01 0.73
C ALA A 221 -11.04 -1.72 0.52
N LEU A 222 -11.53 -1.16 1.61
CA LEU A 222 -12.33 0.06 1.63
C LEU A 222 -11.72 1.08 2.58
N SER A 223 -11.63 2.33 2.14
CA SER A 223 -11.36 3.49 2.99
C SER A 223 -12.68 4.11 3.43
N VAL A 224 -12.91 4.15 4.73
CA VAL A 224 -14.06 4.80 5.35
C VAL A 224 -13.55 5.78 6.39
N GLU A 225 -13.89 7.05 6.24
CA GLU A 225 -13.40 8.14 7.10
C GLU A 225 -11.86 8.15 7.12
N ASP A 226 -11.26 7.74 8.25
CA ASP A 226 -9.81 7.73 8.44
C ASP A 226 -9.22 6.31 8.54
N GLU A 227 -9.99 5.28 8.20
CA GLU A 227 -9.59 3.88 8.34
C GLU A 227 -9.58 3.14 7.00
N VAL A 228 -8.60 2.28 6.83
CA VAL A 228 -8.51 1.32 5.72
C VAL A 228 -8.78 -0.07 6.28
N SER A 229 -9.79 -0.73 5.75
CA SER A 229 -10.19 -2.07 6.18
C SER A 229 -10.27 -3.02 4.98
N PRO A 230 -9.73 -4.24 5.10
CA PRO A 230 -9.95 -5.26 4.09
C PRO A 230 -11.42 -5.69 4.08
N ILE A 231 -11.93 -6.08 2.93
CA ILE A 231 -13.24 -6.73 2.79
C ILE A 231 -12.98 -8.20 2.52
N ILE A 232 -13.33 -9.05 3.49
CA ILE A 232 -13.09 -10.49 3.46
C ILE A 232 -14.35 -11.24 3.91
N PRO A 233 -14.79 -12.27 3.20
CA PRO A 233 -14.36 -12.64 1.83
C PRO A 233 -14.83 -11.63 0.79
N VAL A 234 -14.28 -11.68 -0.43
CA VAL A 234 -14.88 -10.96 -1.56
C VAL A 234 -16.22 -11.64 -1.93
N PRO A 235 -17.16 -10.89 -2.54
CA PRO A 235 -18.46 -11.47 -2.94
C PRO A 235 -18.28 -12.72 -3.81
N ALA A 236 -19.18 -13.70 -3.63
CA ALA A 236 -19.14 -14.94 -4.39
C ALA A 236 -19.42 -14.69 -5.88
N THR A 237 -18.74 -15.43 -6.74
CA THR A 237 -18.99 -15.40 -8.18
C THR A 237 -19.49 -16.76 -8.69
N HIS A 238 -20.13 -16.75 -9.84
CA HIS A 238 -20.63 -17.95 -10.50
C HIS A 238 -20.27 -17.90 -11.98
N SER A 239 -19.58 -18.90 -12.46
CA SER A 239 -19.21 -19.00 -13.87
C SER A 239 -19.17 -20.46 -14.32
N GLU A 240 -19.99 -20.79 -15.31
CA GLU A 240 -19.95 -22.11 -15.94
C GLU A 240 -18.61 -22.37 -16.65
N LEU A 241 -17.98 -21.32 -17.16
CA LEU A 241 -16.71 -21.40 -17.89
C LEU A 241 -15.50 -21.57 -16.99
N LEU A 242 -15.50 -20.94 -15.79
CA LEU A 242 -14.41 -21.01 -14.83
C LEU A 242 -14.58 -22.10 -13.77
N GLY A 243 -15.77 -22.77 -13.71
CA GLY A 243 -16.05 -23.86 -12.79
C GLY A 243 -16.65 -23.40 -11.46
N HIS A 244 -16.45 -24.23 -10.42
CA HIS A 244 -17.02 -24.03 -9.09
C HIS A 244 -15.90 -23.80 -8.05
N GLY A 245 -16.09 -22.84 -7.17
CA GLY A 245 -15.15 -22.51 -6.10
C GLY A 245 -15.41 -21.14 -5.49
N THR A 246 -14.51 -20.68 -4.62
CA THR A 246 -14.53 -19.31 -4.12
C THR A 246 -14.08 -18.33 -5.20
N SER A 247 -14.53 -17.09 -5.13
CA SER A 247 -14.13 -16.04 -6.07
C SER A 247 -12.61 -15.84 -6.08
N GLU A 248 -11.99 -15.93 -4.91
CA GLU A 248 -10.54 -15.81 -4.75
C GLU A 248 -9.79 -16.90 -5.51
N HIS A 249 -10.32 -18.12 -5.54
CA HIS A 249 -9.73 -19.24 -6.28
C HIS A 249 -10.02 -19.16 -7.78
N LEU A 250 -11.31 -19.00 -8.16
CA LEU A 250 -11.74 -19.04 -9.57
C LEU A 250 -11.13 -17.92 -10.42
N LEU A 251 -10.87 -16.77 -9.82
CA LEU A 251 -10.37 -15.59 -10.52
C LEU A 251 -8.86 -15.36 -10.36
N ALA A 252 -8.17 -16.18 -9.54
CA ALA A 252 -6.72 -16.12 -9.39
C ALA A 252 -6.01 -16.49 -10.70
N THR A 253 -4.86 -15.88 -10.95
CA THR A 253 -4.07 -16.10 -12.18
C THR A 253 -3.78 -17.55 -12.45
N GLN A 254 -3.41 -18.32 -11.42
CA GLN A 254 -3.09 -19.74 -11.55
C GLN A 254 -4.27 -20.53 -12.14
N HIS A 255 -5.48 -20.34 -11.61
CA HIS A 255 -6.68 -21.02 -12.08
C HIS A 255 -7.02 -20.65 -13.53
N ILE A 256 -6.87 -19.38 -13.90
CA ILE A 256 -7.08 -18.92 -15.29
C ILE A 256 -6.08 -19.59 -16.24
N LEU A 257 -4.81 -19.67 -15.87
CA LEU A 257 -3.79 -20.34 -16.69
C LEU A 257 -4.05 -21.85 -16.82
N GLU A 258 -4.59 -22.50 -15.79
CA GLU A 258 -5.06 -23.89 -15.86
C GLU A 258 -6.23 -24.05 -16.83
N ALA A 259 -7.23 -23.16 -16.77
CA ALA A 259 -8.34 -23.16 -17.72
C ALA A 259 -7.86 -22.96 -19.17
N VAL A 260 -6.91 -22.06 -19.40
CA VAL A 260 -6.28 -21.83 -20.71
C VAL A 260 -5.55 -23.09 -21.21
N ARG A 261 -4.84 -23.80 -20.31
CA ARG A 261 -4.14 -25.04 -20.64
C ARG A 261 -5.14 -26.16 -21.02
N HIS A 262 -6.31 -26.21 -20.40
CA HIS A 262 -7.36 -27.18 -20.79
C HIS A 262 -7.88 -26.94 -22.21
N GLU A 263 -7.78 -25.70 -22.72
CA GLU A 263 -8.07 -25.38 -24.13
C GLU A 263 -6.90 -25.72 -25.08
N GLY A 264 -5.86 -26.40 -24.59
CA GLY A 264 -4.71 -26.84 -25.39
C GLY A 264 -3.68 -25.73 -25.67
N VAL A 265 -3.72 -24.63 -24.92
CA VAL A 265 -2.79 -23.50 -25.07
C VAL A 265 -1.84 -23.44 -23.88
N GLU A 266 -0.54 -23.57 -24.11
CA GLU A 266 0.48 -23.38 -23.07
C GLU A 266 0.78 -21.88 -22.91
N ALA A 267 0.52 -21.36 -21.72
CA ALA A 267 0.82 -19.97 -21.34
C ALA A 267 1.51 -19.98 -19.97
N ALA A 268 2.66 -19.32 -19.89
CA ALA A 268 3.43 -19.20 -18.64
C ALA A 268 2.98 -18.01 -17.79
N SER A 269 2.29 -17.04 -18.41
CA SER A 269 1.80 -15.82 -17.79
C SER A 269 0.45 -15.38 -18.36
N LEU A 270 -0.22 -14.46 -17.69
CA LEU A 270 -1.43 -13.82 -18.25
C LEU A 270 -1.14 -13.05 -19.55
N ALA A 271 0.01 -12.43 -19.67
CA ALA A 271 0.41 -11.74 -20.89
C ALA A 271 0.53 -12.73 -22.07
N ASP A 272 1.11 -13.92 -21.84
CA ASP A 272 1.16 -14.99 -22.86
C ASP A 272 -0.24 -15.46 -23.24
N ALA A 273 -1.12 -15.66 -22.25
CA ALA A 273 -2.51 -16.03 -22.49
C ALA A 273 -3.27 -14.95 -23.28
N ALA A 274 -3.07 -13.68 -22.95
CA ALA A 274 -3.66 -12.54 -23.66
C ALA A 274 -3.19 -12.45 -25.11
N GLN A 275 -1.91 -12.73 -25.36
CA GLN A 275 -1.36 -12.80 -26.71
C GLN A 275 -1.94 -13.98 -27.50
N ALA A 276 -2.03 -15.16 -26.88
CA ALA A 276 -2.63 -16.35 -27.50
C ALA A 276 -4.12 -16.14 -27.82
N ALA A 277 -4.84 -15.38 -27.01
CA ALA A 277 -6.25 -15.07 -27.19
C ALA A 277 -6.58 -14.31 -28.50
N ASP A 278 -5.62 -13.72 -29.16
CA ASP A 278 -5.83 -13.09 -30.48
C ASP A 278 -6.08 -14.12 -31.60
N SER A 279 -5.59 -15.34 -31.44
CA SER A 279 -5.78 -16.44 -32.39
C SER A 279 -6.63 -17.60 -31.84
N HIS A 280 -6.94 -17.61 -30.53
CA HIS A 280 -7.69 -18.67 -29.85
C HIS A 280 -8.95 -18.11 -29.18
N PRO A 281 -10.14 -18.19 -29.83
CA PRO A 281 -11.37 -17.61 -29.30
C PRO A 281 -11.78 -18.18 -27.93
N ALA A 282 -11.49 -19.46 -27.63
CA ALA A 282 -11.78 -20.06 -26.33
C ALA A 282 -10.97 -19.40 -25.20
N VAL A 283 -9.67 -19.12 -25.44
CA VAL A 283 -8.82 -18.40 -24.49
C VAL A 283 -9.34 -16.98 -24.26
N ARG A 284 -9.77 -16.30 -25.34
CA ARG A 284 -10.38 -14.96 -25.21
C ARG A 284 -11.64 -14.99 -24.36
N ALA A 285 -12.50 -16.02 -24.53
CA ALA A 285 -13.70 -16.17 -23.73
C ALA A 285 -13.40 -16.35 -22.23
N ILE A 286 -12.36 -17.11 -21.88
CA ILE A 286 -11.91 -17.29 -20.48
C ILE A 286 -11.48 -15.94 -19.88
N LEU A 287 -10.65 -15.18 -20.59
CA LEU A 287 -10.16 -13.88 -20.10
C LEU A 287 -11.27 -12.83 -20.00
N ASP A 288 -12.17 -12.79 -20.97
CA ASP A 288 -13.36 -11.91 -20.95
C ASP A 288 -14.30 -12.26 -19.79
N GLU A 289 -14.49 -13.56 -19.53
CA GLU A 289 -15.27 -14.05 -18.41
C GLU A 289 -14.66 -13.65 -17.08
N ARG A 290 -13.34 -13.80 -16.91
CA ARG A 290 -12.63 -13.31 -15.72
C ARG A 290 -12.90 -11.82 -15.49
N ALA A 291 -12.71 -11.00 -16.52
CA ALA A 291 -12.92 -9.56 -16.43
C ALA A 291 -14.37 -9.20 -16.09
N ARG A 292 -15.35 -9.93 -16.64
CA ARG A 292 -16.77 -9.77 -16.36
C ARG A 292 -17.09 -10.12 -14.90
N GLN A 293 -16.56 -11.24 -14.39
CA GLN A 293 -16.76 -11.67 -13.00
C GLN A 293 -16.14 -10.70 -11.98
N LEU A 294 -14.93 -10.21 -12.25
CA LEU A 294 -14.30 -9.14 -11.45
C LEU A 294 -15.16 -7.87 -11.44
N GLY A 295 -15.75 -7.53 -12.58
CA GLY A 295 -16.71 -6.42 -12.69
C GLY A 295 -18.00 -6.64 -11.89
N ALA A 296 -18.55 -7.85 -11.88
CA ALA A 296 -19.73 -8.21 -11.11
C ALA A 296 -19.48 -8.12 -9.59
N ILE A 297 -18.38 -8.69 -9.10
CA ILE A 297 -17.96 -8.55 -7.70
C ILE A 297 -17.82 -7.08 -7.31
N THR A 298 -17.15 -6.29 -8.16
CA THR A 298 -17.00 -4.84 -7.92
C THR A 298 -18.34 -4.12 -7.84
N ALA A 299 -19.26 -4.46 -8.72
CA ALA A 299 -20.60 -3.84 -8.70
C ALA A 299 -21.38 -4.16 -7.43
N GLU A 300 -21.24 -5.37 -6.87
CA GLU A 300 -21.82 -5.73 -5.57
C GLU A 300 -21.18 -4.92 -4.44
N LEU A 301 -19.85 -4.80 -4.43
CA LEU A 301 -19.13 -3.99 -3.44
C LEU A 301 -19.51 -2.50 -3.53
N VAL A 302 -19.69 -1.97 -4.73
CA VAL A 302 -20.15 -0.59 -4.95
C VAL A 302 -21.55 -0.39 -4.38
N LYS A 303 -22.48 -1.32 -4.61
CA LYS A 303 -23.83 -1.27 -4.03
C LYS A 303 -23.82 -1.31 -2.51
N ALA A 304 -22.95 -2.17 -1.93
CA ALA A 304 -22.87 -2.34 -0.47
C ALA A 304 -22.25 -1.14 0.24
N HIS A 305 -21.25 -0.49 -0.36
CA HIS A 305 -20.39 0.48 0.32
C HIS A 305 -20.45 1.90 -0.23
N SER A 306 -21.05 2.10 -1.41
CA SER A 306 -21.20 3.40 -2.08
C SER A 306 -19.89 4.21 -2.14
N PRO A 307 -18.78 3.66 -2.71
CA PRO A 307 -17.55 4.41 -2.88
C PRO A 307 -17.71 5.48 -3.98
N ALA A 308 -17.00 6.60 -3.86
CA ALA A 308 -16.90 7.60 -4.91
C ALA A 308 -15.91 7.16 -6.01
N THR A 309 -14.87 6.44 -5.62
CA THR A 309 -13.80 5.98 -6.51
C THR A 309 -13.55 4.48 -6.30
N VAL A 310 -13.38 3.76 -7.41
CA VAL A 310 -12.86 2.38 -7.41
C VAL A 310 -11.49 2.39 -8.07
N VAL A 311 -10.49 1.89 -7.36
CA VAL A 311 -9.12 1.69 -7.86
C VAL A 311 -8.95 0.21 -8.18
N ILE A 312 -8.55 -0.10 -9.40
CA ILE A 312 -8.23 -1.47 -9.82
C ILE A 312 -6.73 -1.64 -9.99
N ALA A 313 -6.21 -2.79 -9.56
CA ALA A 313 -4.79 -3.09 -9.59
C ALA A 313 -4.55 -4.59 -9.82
N GLY A 314 -3.38 -4.92 -10.37
CA GLY A 314 -2.93 -6.31 -10.59
C GLY A 314 -2.95 -6.74 -12.05
N GLY A 315 -2.27 -7.86 -12.33
CA GLY A 315 -2.03 -8.41 -13.66
C GLY A 315 -3.30 -8.70 -14.45
N ALA A 316 -4.43 -8.98 -13.78
CA ALA A 316 -5.72 -9.15 -14.46
C ALA A 316 -6.13 -7.95 -15.31
N PHE A 317 -5.63 -6.76 -15.01
CA PHE A 317 -5.95 -5.51 -15.70
C PHE A 317 -4.80 -4.97 -16.55
N THR A 318 -3.55 -5.29 -16.19
CA THR A 318 -2.35 -4.76 -16.86
C THR A 318 -1.83 -5.69 -17.96
N ASP A 319 -1.97 -6.99 -17.78
CA ASP A 319 -1.42 -8.01 -18.68
C ASP A 319 -2.39 -8.41 -19.81
N ASP A 320 -3.69 -8.17 -19.62
CA ASP A 320 -4.70 -8.27 -20.68
C ASP A 320 -5.26 -6.86 -21.03
N PRO A 321 -4.83 -6.25 -22.13
CA PRO A 321 -5.27 -4.91 -22.53
C PRO A 321 -6.79 -4.75 -22.77
N LYS A 322 -7.50 -5.87 -22.99
CA LYS A 322 -8.95 -5.86 -23.22
C LYS A 322 -9.77 -5.94 -21.91
N ALA A 323 -9.17 -6.48 -20.84
CA ALA A 323 -9.85 -6.69 -19.56
C ALA A 323 -10.40 -5.40 -18.92
N PRO A 324 -9.69 -4.25 -18.88
CA PRO A 324 -10.21 -3.03 -18.27
C PRO A 324 -11.51 -2.53 -18.92
N LYS A 325 -11.63 -2.68 -20.24
CA LYS A 325 -12.85 -2.27 -20.97
C LYS A 325 -14.05 -3.14 -20.61
N GLN A 326 -13.85 -4.47 -20.59
CA GLN A 326 -14.89 -5.44 -20.24
C GLN A 326 -15.33 -5.28 -18.78
N PHE A 327 -14.37 -5.15 -17.87
CA PHE A 327 -14.60 -4.84 -16.47
C PHE A 327 -15.44 -3.58 -16.28
N ALA A 328 -14.98 -2.45 -16.85
CA ALA A 328 -15.65 -1.17 -16.74
C ALA A 328 -17.09 -1.20 -17.27
N ALA A 329 -17.33 -1.91 -18.39
CA ALA A 329 -18.68 -2.08 -18.95
C ALA A 329 -19.60 -2.79 -17.95
N THR A 330 -19.11 -3.85 -17.29
CA THR A 330 -19.89 -4.63 -16.31
C THR A 330 -20.19 -3.78 -15.06
N VAL A 331 -19.20 -3.06 -14.54
CA VAL A 331 -19.39 -2.18 -13.37
C VAL A 331 -20.40 -1.07 -13.68
N ARG A 332 -20.26 -0.37 -14.80
CA ARG A 332 -21.14 0.75 -15.17
C ARG A 332 -22.56 0.32 -15.43
N ALA A 333 -22.79 -0.85 -15.99
CA ALA A 333 -24.12 -1.41 -16.19
C ALA A 333 -24.92 -1.56 -14.88
N SER A 334 -24.22 -1.70 -13.76
CA SER A 334 -24.84 -1.93 -12.44
C SER A 334 -24.75 -0.74 -11.49
N ALA A 335 -23.68 0.07 -11.58
CA ALA A 335 -23.36 1.15 -10.63
C ALA A 335 -23.58 2.57 -11.21
N GLY A 336 -23.86 2.70 -12.51
CA GLY A 336 -24.02 3.99 -13.19
C GLY A 336 -22.70 4.60 -13.68
N GLU A 337 -22.79 5.72 -14.41
CA GLU A 337 -21.65 6.36 -15.05
C GLU A 337 -20.88 7.35 -14.15
N GLU A 338 -21.45 7.77 -13.02
CA GLU A 338 -20.84 8.76 -12.12
C GLU A 338 -19.66 8.18 -11.29
N LEU A 339 -19.56 6.85 -11.19
CA LEU A 339 -18.51 6.18 -10.46
C LEU A 339 -17.14 6.40 -11.14
N GLN A 340 -16.18 6.94 -10.40
CA GLN A 340 -14.80 7.06 -10.89
C GLN A 340 -14.11 5.70 -10.86
N LEU A 341 -13.63 5.25 -12.02
CA LEU A 341 -12.79 4.06 -12.15
C LEU A 341 -11.36 4.50 -12.48
N ARG A 342 -10.40 4.05 -11.67
CA ARG A 342 -8.99 4.35 -11.85
C ARG A 342 -8.18 3.07 -11.81
N MET A 343 -7.19 2.93 -12.69
CA MET A 343 -6.30 1.77 -12.75
C MET A 343 -4.88 2.18 -12.38
N ILE A 344 -4.21 1.34 -11.59
CA ILE A 344 -2.77 1.45 -11.36
C ILE A 344 -2.06 0.73 -12.52
N PRO A 345 -1.19 1.42 -13.28
CA PRO A 345 -0.78 0.96 -14.61
C PRO A 345 0.27 -0.13 -14.64
N GLY A 346 0.93 -0.48 -13.53
CA GLY A 346 2.00 -1.47 -13.57
C GLY A 346 2.26 -2.20 -12.26
N HIS A 347 2.63 -3.48 -12.34
CA HIS A 347 2.97 -4.31 -11.18
C HIS A 347 4.12 -3.70 -10.36
N LYS A 348 5.21 -3.27 -11.01
CA LYS A 348 6.36 -2.66 -10.32
C LYS A 348 6.00 -1.38 -9.57
N GLU A 349 5.09 -0.58 -10.11
CA GLU A 349 4.61 0.65 -9.47
C GLU A 349 3.78 0.33 -8.24
N ILE A 350 2.93 -0.71 -8.29
CA ILE A 350 2.17 -1.19 -7.13
C ILE A 350 3.13 -1.64 -6.03
N VAL A 351 4.10 -2.49 -6.34
CA VAL A 351 5.07 -3.05 -5.38
C VAL A 351 5.86 -1.93 -4.69
N ARG A 352 6.36 -0.94 -5.45
CA ARG A 352 7.09 0.23 -4.92
C ARG A 352 6.20 1.12 -4.07
N ALA A 353 4.96 1.38 -4.53
CA ALA A 353 4.01 2.20 -3.78
C ALA A 353 3.63 1.56 -2.46
N VAL A 354 3.33 0.26 -2.47
CA VAL A 354 2.97 -0.53 -1.29
C VAL A 354 4.13 -0.58 -0.28
N ALA A 355 5.35 -0.86 -0.74
CA ALA A 355 6.53 -0.89 0.13
C ALA A 355 6.81 0.49 0.76
N ARG A 356 6.72 1.57 -0.01
CA ARG A 356 6.85 2.94 0.52
C ARG A 356 5.76 3.27 1.53
N THR A 357 4.53 2.88 1.26
CA THR A 357 3.37 3.14 2.10
C THR A 357 3.52 2.47 3.46
N VAL A 358 3.90 1.20 3.50
CA VAL A 358 4.10 0.48 4.76
C VAL A 358 5.34 0.96 5.51
N ALA A 359 6.41 1.36 4.81
CA ALA A 359 7.60 1.96 5.43
C ALA A 359 7.29 3.25 6.17
N THR A 360 6.48 4.12 5.56
CA THR A 360 6.15 5.44 6.09
C THR A 360 4.96 5.44 7.06
N ASP A 361 4.18 4.37 7.13
CA ASP A 361 2.96 4.29 7.93
C ASP A 361 3.15 4.70 9.39
N GLN A 362 4.18 4.16 10.05
CA GLN A 362 4.42 4.44 11.45
C GLN A 362 4.84 5.90 11.69
N LEU A 363 5.68 6.45 10.81
CA LEU A 363 6.07 7.86 10.86
C LEU A 363 4.85 8.77 10.71
N LEU A 364 3.93 8.44 9.81
CA LEU A 364 2.74 9.25 9.56
C LEU A 364 1.68 9.14 10.66
N ARG A 365 1.57 7.99 11.31
CA ARG A 365 0.62 7.80 12.41
C ARG A 365 1.11 8.35 13.74
N GLN A 366 2.37 8.11 14.08
CA GLN A 366 2.95 8.35 15.40
C GLN A 366 4.37 8.94 15.32
N PRO A 367 4.55 10.12 14.69
CA PRO A 367 5.88 10.68 14.42
C PRO A 367 6.71 10.91 15.68
N LEU A 368 6.08 11.37 16.77
CA LEU A 368 6.78 11.70 18.01
C LEU A 368 7.18 10.47 18.82
N ASP A 369 6.45 9.35 18.70
CA ASP A 369 6.79 8.10 19.37
C ASP A 369 7.98 7.44 18.69
N LEU A 370 8.02 7.47 17.36
CA LEU A 370 9.15 7.01 16.58
C LEU A 370 10.42 7.82 16.94
N GLY A 371 10.31 9.13 17.09
CA GLY A 371 11.42 9.99 17.49
C GLY A 371 11.94 9.70 18.90
N ARG A 372 11.07 9.38 19.86
CA ARG A 372 11.47 9.05 21.24
C ARG A 372 12.18 7.70 21.35
N SER A 373 11.73 6.68 20.63
CA SER A 373 12.38 5.38 20.66
C SER A 373 13.85 5.43 20.24
N LEU A 374 14.20 6.42 19.42
CA LEU A 374 15.56 6.64 18.93
C LEU A 374 16.47 7.42 19.87
N GLN A 375 15.94 8.16 20.83
CA GLN A 375 16.71 8.90 21.83
C GLN A 375 17.13 8.01 23.00
N HIS A 376 16.53 6.82 23.11
CA HIS A 376 16.78 5.85 24.19
C HIS A 376 17.51 4.57 23.71
N ALA A 377 17.81 4.46 22.43
CA ALA A 377 18.63 3.41 21.80
C ALA A 377 20.05 3.93 21.51
#